data_0353d5693b9ddc9a64119da59252bc3f
#
_entry.id   0353d5693b9ddc9a64119da59252bc3f
#
_cell.length_a   1.000
_cell.length_b   1.000
_cell.length_c   1.000
_cell.angle_alpha   90.00
_cell.angle_beta   90.00
_cell.angle_gamma   90.00
#
_symmetry.space_group_name_H-M   'P 1'
#
loop_
_entity.id
_entity.type
_entity.pdbx_description
1 polymer ?
#
loop_
_entity_poly.entity_id
_entity_poly.type
_entity_poly.pdbx_seq_one_letter_code
_entity_poly.pdbx_strand_id
1 'polypeptide(L)'
;MSVFCTASKADALERPRAEWRGYTAQILRRWCFVKRLSVGRLGAAVALVVGGGALAWLAVASLPGSKSARAASATPAAVQAQAASAQAAAVPAAPSVPAASAAPVAPVAPVARVTPPQTQGPTPIFVLNSLDANISIVDPVTWQETARIPTGKEPHHLYLTPDEKSLVVANALGDTLTLVDPRTGEVQRVIRDIIDPYHLRFSPDMKWFVTAANRLNHIDIYRWDGQNPQLVKRVPTGKTPSHLWIDARSTTIYSTMQDSDALVAIDIATQTIKARVPTGPMPADLYGSPDGTKLFIGLTGSDGVEVFDITGPEPRSVARIKTAAGAHAMRAAGDGRHLYVSNRVANTISKIDMQTNQVVASYPAPGGPDCMDVSADGRYLLVSSRWARKLSVIDTVEKKVVQQVKVGKSPHGVWTLAHAQR
;
A
#
# COMPACT_ATOMS: atom_id res chain seq x y z
N MET A 1 -18.51 36.74 -0.21
CA MET A 1 -18.52 36.23 -1.58
C MET A 1 -18.73 34.73 -1.51
N SER A 2 -19.97 34.31 -1.75
CA SER A 2 -20.43 32.92 -1.69
C SER A 2 -20.17 32.25 -3.02
N VAL A 3 -19.45 31.13 -3.05
CA VAL A 3 -19.40 30.29 -4.24
C VAL A 3 -20.33 29.11 -3.98
N PHE A 4 -21.49 29.15 -4.64
CA PHE A 4 -22.44 28.06 -4.70
C PHE A 4 -21.85 26.91 -5.50
N CYS A 5 -21.87 25.72 -4.94
CA CYS A 5 -21.63 24.47 -5.64
C CYS A 5 -22.97 24.00 -6.20
N THR A 6 -23.25 24.32 -7.46
CA THR A 6 -24.42 23.80 -8.20
C THR A 6 -24.04 22.39 -8.68
N ALA A 7 -24.68 21.38 -8.10
CA ALA A 7 -24.68 20.03 -8.63
C ALA A 7 -25.65 19.97 -9.81
N SER A 8 -25.12 19.73 -11.00
CA SER A 8 -25.91 19.43 -12.21
C SER A 8 -26.59 18.07 -12.04
N LYS A 9 -27.91 18.06 -12.18
CA LYS A 9 -28.76 16.87 -12.33
C LYS A 9 -28.59 16.35 -13.76
N ALA A 10 -27.82 15.27 -13.92
CA ALA A 10 -28.04 14.31 -15.01
C ALA A 10 -27.31 13.01 -14.67
N ASP A 11 -28.00 11.88 -14.89
CA ASP A 11 -27.58 10.48 -14.81
C ASP A 11 -27.67 9.78 -13.45
N ALA A 12 -28.92 9.47 -13.09
CA ALA A 12 -29.30 8.34 -12.28
C ALA A 12 -28.97 7.05 -13.04
N LEU A 13 -27.76 6.49 -12.81
CA LEU A 13 -27.44 5.12 -13.17
C LEU A 13 -27.27 4.30 -11.89
N GLU A 14 -27.98 3.19 -11.85
CA GLU A 14 -28.14 2.24 -10.77
C GLU A 14 -26.82 1.90 -10.08
N ARG A 15 -26.77 2.15 -8.77
CA ARG A 15 -25.65 1.82 -7.88
C ARG A 15 -25.80 0.40 -7.35
N PRO A 16 -24.80 -0.45 -7.40
CA PRO A 16 -24.75 -1.63 -6.55
C PRO A 16 -24.52 -1.16 -5.10
N ARG A 17 -25.51 -1.39 -4.21
CA ARG A 17 -25.62 -0.72 -2.91
C ARG A 17 -24.79 -1.32 -1.77
N ALA A 18 -23.99 -2.34 -1.93
CA ALA A 18 -23.44 -3.06 -0.79
C ALA A 18 -21.93 -2.92 -0.53
N GLU A 19 -21.07 -2.84 -1.52
CA GLU A 19 -19.63 -3.04 -1.29
C GLU A 19 -18.76 -1.76 -1.25
N TRP A 20 -19.27 -0.66 -1.79
CA TRP A 20 -18.55 0.64 -1.80
C TRP A 20 -18.69 1.46 -0.51
N ARG A 21 -19.60 1.08 0.39
CA ARG A 21 -19.84 1.84 1.62
C ARG A 21 -18.71 1.75 2.64
N GLY A 22 -17.90 0.71 2.63
CA GLY A 22 -16.78 0.54 3.56
C GLY A 22 -15.58 1.45 3.25
N TYR A 23 -15.04 1.35 2.07
CA TYR A 23 -13.74 1.94 1.72
C TYR A 23 -13.78 3.44 1.49
N THR A 24 -14.70 3.91 0.65
CA THR A 24 -14.82 5.36 0.33
C THR A 24 -15.42 6.15 1.51
N ALA A 25 -16.34 5.54 2.27
CA ALA A 25 -16.91 6.16 3.45
C ALA A 25 -15.90 6.26 4.61
N GLN A 26 -14.97 5.31 4.70
CA GLN A 26 -13.92 5.31 5.73
C GLN A 26 -12.86 6.37 5.44
N ILE A 27 -12.45 6.53 4.18
CA ILE A 27 -11.57 7.61 3.72
C ILE A 27 -12.19 8.97 3.98
N LEU A 28 -13.45 9.18 3.58
CA LEU A 28 -14.16 10.44 3.77
C LEU A 28 -14.45 10.76 5.24
N ARG A 29 -14.79 9.75 6.07
CA ARG A 29 -15.03 9.95 7.51
C ARG A 29 -13.75 10.32 8.27
N ARG A 30 -12.61 9.67 7.99
CA ARG A 30 -11.33 10.04 8.62
C ARG A 30 -10.85 11.43 8.15
N TRP A 31 -11.08 11.78 6.90
CA TRP A 31 -10.74 13.11 6.37
C TRP A 31 -11.58 14.24 6.99
N CYS A 32 -12.88 14.03 7.18
CA CYS A 32 -13.75 14.97 7.88
C CYS A 32 -13.40 15.10 9.36
N PHE A 33 -12.96 14.01 10.02
CA PHE A 33 -12.59 14.05 11.44
C PHE A 33 -11.27 14.81 11.67
N VAL A 34 -10.27 14.63 10.82
CA VAL A 34 -9.00 15.36 10.91
C VAL A 34 -9.18 16.86 10.64
N LYS A 35 -10.06 17.27 9.71
CA LYS A 35 -10.39 18.68 9.51
C LYS A 35 -11.14 19.32 10.70
N ARG A 36 -11.96 18.56 11.44
CA ARG A 36 -12.66 19.09 12.63
C ARG A 36 -11.73 19.35 13.81
N LEU A 37 -10.62 18.64 13.96
CA LEU A 37 -9.65 18.85 15.02
C LEU A 37 -8.72 20.04 14.78
N SER A 38 -8.56 20.51 13.56
CA SER A 38 -7.70 21.67 13.22
C SER A 38 -8.41 23.02 13.23
N VAL A 39 -9.75 23.07 13.37
CA VAL A 39 -10.55 24.32 13.37
C VAL A 39 -11.03 24.73 14.77
N GLY A 40 -10.66 24.00 15.79
CA GLY A 40 -11.08 24.25 17.18
C GLY A 40 -10.17 25.17 17.97
N ARG A 41 -10.02 26.45 17.61
CA ARG A 41 -9.76 27.59 18.50
C ARG A 41 -9.63 28.88 17.69
N LEU A 42 -10.75 29.61 17.56
CA LEU A 42 -10.84 31.09 17.66
C LEU A 42 -12.29 31.50 17.44
N GLY A 43 -12.83 32.10 18.49
CA GLY A 43 -13.66 33.31 18.59
C GLY A 43 -15.03 33.34 17.90
N ALA A 44 -16.05 33.18 18.73
CA ALA A 44 -17.20 34.06 18.97
C ALA A 44 -17.94 34.73 17.77
N ALA A 45 -19.26 34.46 17.78
CA ALA A 45 -20.39 35.31 17.48
C ALA A 45 -20.61 35.80 16.05
N VAL A 46 -21.70 35.34 15.45
CA VAL A 46 -22.89 36.12 15.09
C VAL A 46 -24.05 35.15 14.83
N ALA A 47 -25.12 35.35 15.58
CA ALA A 47 -26.43 34.76 15.36
C ALA A 47 -27.18 35.61 14.33
N LEU A 48 -27.89 34.97 13.41
CA LEU A 48 -29.12 35.54 12.81
C LEU A 48 -30.12 34.45 12.48
N VAL A 49 -31.31 34.74 12.98
CA VAL A 49 -32.57 34.03 12.96
C VAL A 49 -33.24 34.16 11.61
N VAL A 50 -34.02 33.16 11.20
CA VAL A 50 -35.36 33.13 10.53
C VAL A 50 -35.51 31.66 10.06
N GLY A 51 -36.48 30.87 10.37
CA GLY A 51 -37.84 30.97 10.83
C GLY A 51 -38.60 29.79 10.24
N GLY A 52 -39.41 29.17 11.04
CA GLY A 52 -40.63 28.51 10.55
C GLY A 52 -40.72 26.97 10.71
N GLY A 53 -41.52 26.55 11.70
CA GLY A 53 -42.42 25.42 11.51
C GLY A 53 -42.38 24.26 12.50
N ALA A 54 -43.18 24.42 13.57
CA ALA A 54 -44.05 23.42 14.25
C ALA A 54 -43.45 22.26 15.09
N LEU A 55 -43.47 22.39 16.35
CA LEU A 55 -44.18 21.68 17.42
C LEU A 55 -44.17 20.12 17.46
N ALA A 56 -43.54 19.57 18.49
CA ALA A 56 -44.16 18.63 19.41
C ALA A 56 -43.36 18.52 20.72
N TRP A 57 -44.04 18.73 21.81
CA TRP A 57 -43.61 18.64 23.21
C TRP A 57 -43.46 17.21 23.65
N LEU A 58 -42.47 16.90 24.47
CA LEU A 58 -42.63 16.01 25.62
C LEU A 58 -41.59 16.38 26.69
N ALA A 59 -42.13 16.87 27.78
CA ALA A 59 -41.45 17.13 29.05
C ALA A 59 -41.31 15.84 29.86
N VAL A 60 -40.20 15.61 30.53
CA VAL A 60 -40.17 14.81 31.76
C VAL A 60 -39.17 15.44 32.74
N ALA A 61 -39.71 15.62 33.87
CA ALA A 61 -39.39 16.21 35.13
C ALA A 61 -38.00 15.93 35.71
N SER A 62 -37.55 16.97 36.38
CA SER A 62 -36.51 16.99 37.42
C SER A 62 -37.01 16.40 38.72
N LEU A 63 -36.17 15.74 39.49
CA LEU A 63 -36.22 15.78 40.97
C LEU A 63 -34.82 15.60 41.59
N PRO A 64 -34.58 16.16 42.80
CA PRO A 64 -33.26 16.47 43.34
C PRO A 64 -32.90 15.63 44.59
N GLY A 65 -31.70 15.81 45.10
CA GLY A 65 -31.39 15.60 46.53
C GLY A 65 -30.30 14.59 46.83
N SER A 66 -29.12 15.08 47.08
CA SER A 66 -28.43 15.27 48.37
C SER A 66 -27.90 13.98 49.03
N LYS A 67 -26.63 13.89 49.30
CA LYS A 67 -25.91 14.21 50.54
C LYS A 67 -24.44 13.72 50.48
N SER A 68 -23.61 14.55 50.98
CA SER A 68 -22.20 14.34 51.30
C SER A 68 -21.98 13.27 52.37
N ALA A 69 -20.93 12.51 52.28
CA ALA A 69 -20.26 11.91 53.43
C ALA A 69 -18.75 11.85 53.24
N ARG A 70 -18.09 12.25 54.23
CA ARG A 70 -16.73 12.56 54.58
C ARG A 70 -15.72 11.44 54.36
N ALA A 71 -14.50 11.92 54.18
CA ALA A 71 -13.21 11.23 54.14
C ALA A 71 -12.92 10.36 55.38
N ALA A 72 -12.19 9.27 55.13
CA ALA A 72 -11.31 8.67 56.12
C ALA A 72 -9.97 8.25 55.41
N SER A 73 -8.93 8.84 55.90
CA SER A 73 -7.54 8.57 55.62
C SER A 73 -7.09 7.24 56.20
N ALA A 74 -6.35 6.42 55.47
CA ALA A 74 -5.54 5.35 56.04
C ALA A 74 -4.17 5.33 55.35
N THR A 75 -3.13 5.53 56.12
CA THR A 75 -1.72 5.48 55.79
C THR A 75 -1.22 4.04 55.58
N PRO A 76 -0.19 3.79 54.78
CA PRO A 76 0.28 2.44 54.48
C PRO A 76 1.27 1.90 55.52
N ALA A 77 1.11 0.62 55.87
CA ALA A 77 2.05 -0.13 56.69
C ALA A 77 3.19 -0.66 55.83
N ALA A 78 4.40 -0.44 56.29
CA ALA A 78 5.63 -0.97 55.77
C ALA A 78 5.72 -2.49 55.97
N VAL A 79 6.04 -3.24 54.89
CA VAL A 79 6.47 -4.64 54.97
C VAL A 79 7.96 -4.68 54.72
N GLN A 80 8.71 -5.09 55.75
CA GLN A 80 10.13 -5.38 55.70
C GLN A 80 10.38 -6.66 54.90
N ALA A 81 11.26 -6.56 53.90
CA ALA A 81 11.80 -7.75 53.20
C ALA A 81 13.05 -8.25 53.94
N GLN A 82 12.97 -9.50 54.35
CA GLN A 82 14.11 -10.26 54.86
C GLN A 82 14.99 -10.73 53.68
N ALA A 83 16.26 -10.37 53.73
CA ALA A 83 17.30 -10.88 52.81
C ALA A 83 17.71 -12.27 53.24
N ALA A 84 17.51 -13.26 52.34
CA ALA A 84 18.11 -14.56 52.47
C ALA A 84 19.37 -14.59 51.58
N SER A 85 20.51 -14.77 52.22
CA SER A 85 21.81 -14.97 51.57
C SER A 85 21.87 -16.41 50.97
N ALA A 86 22.06 -16.49 49.66
CA ALA A 86 22.44 -17.74 48.97
C ALA A 86 23.87 -17.58 48.45
N GLN A 87 24.73 -18.47 48.91
CA GLN A 87 26.11 -18.62 48.50
C GLN A 87 26.21 -19.00 47.02
N ALA A 88 26.99 -18.23 46.27
CA ALA A 88 27.32 -18.52 44.89
C ALA A 88 28.38 -19.62 44.82
N ALA A 89 28.04 -20.77 44.22
CA ALA A 89 28.99 -21.78 43.80
C ALA A 89 29.66 -21.32 42.47
N ALA A 90 30.95 -21.29 42.46
CA ALA A 90 31.79 -20.94 41.32
C ALA A 90 31.64 -21.96 40.19
N VAL A 91 31.26 -21.51 39.00
CA VAL A 91 31.30 -22.26 37.75
C VAL A 91 32.65 -21.99 37.08
N PRO A 92 33.38 -23.04 36.61
CA PRO A 92 34.67 -22.84 35.96
C PRO A 92 34.51 -22.17 34.59
N ALA A 93 35.40 -21.23 34.30
CA ALA A 93 35.49 -20.51 33.06
C ALA A 93 35.77 -21.43 31.86
N ALA A 94 34.96 -21.31 30.80
CA ALA A 94 35.22 -21.94 29.52
C ALA A 94 36.34 -21.20 28.76
N PRO A 95 37.17 -21.92 27.96
CA PRO A 95 38.29 -21.31 27.26
C PRO A 95 37.81 -20.31 26.18
N SER A 96 38.43 -19.14 26.15
CA SER A 96 38.24 -18.11 25.16
C SER A 96 38.70 -18.58 23.78
N VAL A 97 37.77 -18.59 22.82
CA VAL A 97 38.05 -18.77 21.39
C VAL A 97 38.54 -17.42 20.83
N PRO A 98 39.67 -17.35 20.10
CA PRO A 98 40.16 -16.11 19.54
C PRO A 98 39.17 -15.57 18.48
N ALA A 99 38.86 -14.26 18.54
CA ALA A 99 38.06 -13.59 17.59
C ALA A 99 38.68 -13.67 16.18
N ALA A 100 38.00 -14.33 15.25
CA ALA A 100 38.36 -14.30 13.84
C ALA A 100 38.14 -12.90 13.30
N SER A 101 39.21 -12.27 12.81
CA SER A 101 39.19 -11.00 12.10
C SER A 101 38.29 -11.11 10.87
N ALA A 102 37.21 -10.36 10.83
CA ALA A 102 36.34 -10.25 9.66
C ALA A 102 37.11 -9.58 8.53
N ALA A 103 37.39 -10.32 7.47
CA ALA A 103 37.89 -9.76 6.23
C ALA A 103 36.83 -8.83 5.60
N PRO A 104 37.23 -7.72 4.94
CA PRO A 104 36.29 -6.82 4.29
C PRO A 104 35.54 -7.54 3.17
N VAL A 105 34.22 -7.53 3.24
CA VAL A 105 33.34 -8.10 2.21
C VAL A 105 33.51 -7.26 0.94
N ALA A 106 34.03 -7.89 -0.11
CA ALA A 106 34.14 -7.25 -1.43
C ALA A 106 32.75 -6.84 -1.93
N PRO A 107 32.63 -5.71 -2.67
CA PRO A 107 31.35 -5.29 -3.24
C PRO A 107 30.84 -6.36 -4.19
N VAL A 108 29.60 -6.79 -3.99
CA VAL A 108 28.90 -7.73 -4.86
C VAL A 108 28.75 -7.06 -6.21
N ALA A 109 29.38 -7.64 -7.24
CA ALA A 109 29.22 -7.16 -8.61
C ALA A 109 27.74 -7.23 -9.02
N PRO A 110 27.23 -6.24 -9.77
CA PRO A 110 25.84 -6.28 -10.23
C PRO A 110 25.64 -7.52 -11.10
N VAL A 111 24.62 -8.31 -10.76
CA VAL A 111 24.21 -9.47 -11.54
C VAL A 111 23.90 -8.99 -12.96
N ALA A 112 24.64 -9.50 -13.95
CA ALA A 112 24.42 -9.18 -15.34
C ALA A 112 22.98 -9.55 -15.71
N ARG A 113 22.19 -8.57 -16.13
CA ARG A 113 20.85 -8.80 -16.64
C ARG A 113 20.90 -9.59 -17.93
N VAL A 114 20.20 -10.72 -17.95
CA VAL A 114 19.82 -11.37 -19.19
C VAL A 114 18.80 -10.45 -19.85
N THR A 115 19.17 -9.83 -20.96
CA THR A 115 18.23 -9.07 -21.79
C THR A 115 17.20 -10.06 -22.32
N PRO A 116 15.88 -9.87 -22.04
CA PRO A 116 14.86 -10.77 -22.60
C PRO A 116 14.96 -10.79 -24.11
N PRO A 117 14.68 -11.92 -24.78
CA PRO A 117 14.63 -11.96 -26.23
C PRO A 117 13.62 -10.92 -26.71
N GLN A 118 14.04 -10.06 -27.64
CA GLN A 118 13.19 -9.03 -28.23
C GLN A 118 12.01 -9.72 -28.92
N THR A 119 10.81 -9.54 -28.36
CA THR A 119 9.58 -9.98 -29.01
C THR A 119 9.36 -9.13 -30.25
N GLN A 120 9.14 -9.75 -31.40
CA GLN A 120 8.74 -9.07 -32.62
C GLN A 120 7.30 -8.55 -32.44
N GLY A 121 7.17 -7.29 -32.05
CA GLY A 121 5.90 -6.58 -31.89
C GLY A 121 5.73 -5.89 -30.53
N PRO A 122 4.78 -4.96 -30.42
CA PRO A 122 4.49 -4.25 -29.18
C PRO A 122 3.90 -5.19 -28.15
N THR A 123 4.44 -5.17 -26.92
CA THR A 123 3.92 -5.97 -25.81
C THR A 123 2.62 -5.38 -25.25
N PRO A 124 1.61 -6.20 -24.95
CA PRO A 124 0.33 -5.74 -24.47
C PRO A 124 0.43 -5.06 -23.09
N ILE A 125 -0.56 -4.22 -22.79
CA ILE A 125 -0.77 -3.65 -21.46
C ILE A 125 -1.89 -4.44 -20.79
N PHE A 126 -1.63 -4.94 -19.60
CA PHE A 126 -2.58 -5.67 -18.77
C PHE A 126 -3.19 -4.73 -17.74
N VAL A 127 -4.52 -4.70 -17.64
CA VAL A 127 -5.25 -3.91 -16.64
C VAL A 127 -6.21 -4.82 -15.89
N LEU A 128 -6.00 -4.99 -14.59
CA LEU A 128 -6.84 -5.83 -13.74
C LEU A 128 -8.15 -5.11 -13.41
N ASN A 129 -9.29 -5.74 -13.69
CA ASN A 129 -10.63 -5.20 -13.40
C ASN A 129 -11.20 -5.93 -12.17
N SER A 130 -10.96 -5.37 -10.97
CA SER A 130 -11.23 -6.05 -9.71
C SER A 130 -12.69 -6.46 -9.53
N LEU A 131 -13.65 -5.62 -9.97
CA LEU A 131 -15.09 -5.91 -9.84
C LEU A 131 -15.68 -6.73 -10.99
N ASP A 132 -14.92 -6.97 -12.05
CA ASP A 132 -15.38 -7.77 -13.21
C ASP A 132 -14.67 -9.14 -13.29
N ALA A 133 -13.75 -9.45 -12.36
CA ALA A 133 -12.99 -10.69 -12.32
C ALA A 133 -12.32 -11.02 -13.66
N ASN A 134 -11.68 -10.04 -14.29
CA ASN A 134 -10.99 -10.21 -15.56
C ASN A 134 -9.84 -9.23 -15.74
N ILE A 135 -9.04 -9.44 -16.78
CA ILE A 135 -7.96 -8.57 -17.24
C ILE A 135 -8.35 -7.99 -18.59
N SER A 136 -8.28 -6.68 -18.74
CA SER A 136 -8.30 -6.03 -20.06
C SER A 136 -6.91 -6.08 -20.67
N ILE A 137 -6.83 -6.54 -21.92
CA ILE A 137 -5.62 -6.50 -22.75
C ILE A 137 -5.74 -5.27 -23.64
N VAL A 138 -4.80 -4.35 -23.54
CA VAL A 138 -4.78 -3.10 -24.31
C VAL A 138 -3.56 -3.09 -25.22
N ASP A 139 -3.79 -2.79 -26.50
CA ASP A 139 -2.74 -2.59 -27.49
C ASP A 139 -2.09 -1.21 -27.29
N PRO A 140 -0.76 -1.13 -27.09
CA PRO A 140 -0.08 0.14 -26.82
C PRO A 140 0.12 1.02 -28.07
N VAL A 141 -0.18 0.52 -29.27
CA VAL A 141 -0.08 1.28 -30.52
C VAL A 141 -1.43 1.93 -30.86
N THR A 142 -2.50 1.15 -30.85
CA THR A 142 -3.84 1.59 -31.21
C THR A 142 -4.61 2.18 -30.01
N TRP A 143 -4.15 1.94 -28.81
CA TRP A 143 -4.82 2.32 -27.56
C TRP A 143 -6.24 1.77 -27.47
N GLN A 144 -6.42 0.54 -27.92
CA GLN A 144 -7.73 -0.15 -27.85
C GLN A 144 -7.64 -1.39 -26.98
N GLU A 145 -8.74 -1.65 -26.26
CA GLU A 145 -8.90 -2.95 -25.58
C GLU A 145 -9.16 -4.02 -26.66
N THR A 146 -8.25 -4.98 -26.78
CA THR A 146 -8.30 -6.03 -27.79
C THR A 146 -8.91 -7.32 -27.27
N ALA A 147 -8.83 -7.58 -25.96
CA ALA A 147 -9.38 -8.78 -25.34
C ALA A 147 -9.68 -8.57 -23.84
N ARG A 148 -10.51 -9.46 -23.30
CA ARG A 148 -10.71 -9.65 -21.86
C ARG A 148 -10.51 -11.10 -21.50
N ILE A 149 -9.69 -11.32 -20.47
CA ILE A 149 -9.30 -12.64 -20.01
C ILE A 149 -9.91 -12.85 -18.61
N PRO A 150 -10.66 -13.94 -18.38
CA PRO A 150 -11.23 -14.24 -17.07
C PRO A 150 -10.13 -14.57 -16.05
N THR A 151 -10.35 -14.18 -14.80
CA THR A 151 -9.50 -14.51 -13.64
C THR A 151 -10.35 -15.06 -12.49
N GLY A 152 -9.76 -15.24 -11.32
CA GLY A 152 -10.49 -15.39 -10.08
C GLY A 152 -11.14 -14.07 -9.64
N LYS A 153 -11.93 -14.12 -8.55
CA LYS A 153 -12.63 -12.94 -8.03
C LYS A 153 -11.66 -11.91 -7.44
N GLU A 154 -11.89 -10.65 -7.78
CA GLU A 154 -11.10 -9.50 -7.33
C GLU A 154 -9.61 -9.62 -7.69
N PRO A 155 -9.24 -9.67 -9.00
CA PRO A 155 -7.85 -9.52 -9.40
C PRO A 155 -7.35 -8.15 -8.96
N HIS A 156 -6.27 -8.11 -8.15
CA HIS A 156 -5.85 -6.90 -7.47
C HIS A 156 -4.44 -6.45 -7.84
N HIS A 157 -3.44 -7.28 -7.58
CA HIS A 157 -2.05 -7.03 -7.93
C HIS A 157 -1.49 -8.13 -8.83
N LEU A 158 -0.39 -7.80 -9.53
CA LEU A 158 0.27 -8.73 -10.44
C LEU A 158 1.79 -8.52 -10.41
N TYR A 159 2.52 -9.64 -10.53
CA TYR A 159 3.98 -9.66 -10.56
C TYR A 159 4.49 -10.74 -11.52
N LEU A 160 5.61 -10.46 -12.19
CA LEU A 160 6.30 -11.44 -13.02
C LEU A 160 6.95 -12.51 -12.12
N THR A 161 6.87 -13.78 -12.55
CA THR A 161 7.61 -14.86 -11.88
C THR A 161 9.13 -14.67 -12.03
N PRO A 162 9.95 -15.24 -11.13
CA PRO A 162 11.41 -15.12 -11.19
C PRO A 162 12.03 -15.60 -12.50
N ASP A 163 11.43 -16.59 -13.17
CA ASP A 163 11.86 -17.10 -14.48
C ASP A 163 11.29 -16.32 -15.67
N GLU A 164 10.52 -15.26 -15.41
CA GLU A 164 9.88 -14.37 -16.38
C GLU A 164 8.89 -15.04 -17.36
N LYS A 165 8.46 -16.27 -17.06
CA LYS A 165 7.56 -17.04 -17.95
C LYS A 165 6.09 -16.77 -17.68
N SER A 166 5.75 -16.26 -16.49
CA SER A 166 4.36 -16.05 -16.09
C SER A 166 4.19 -14.72 -15.38
N LEU A 167 3.08 -14.05 -15.67
CA LEU A 167 2.57 -12.96 -14.88
C LEU A 167 1.56 -13.52 -13.87
N VAL A 168 1.88 -13.43 -12.59
CA VAL A 168 1.05 -13.92 -11.50
C VAL A 168 0.05 -12.83 -11.11
N VAL A 169 -1.23 -13.14 -11.21
CA VAL A 169 -2.35 -12.27 -10.82
C VAL A 169 -2.95 -12.78 -9.52
N ALA A 170 -2.95 -11.97 -8.50
CA ALA A 170 -3.56 -12.27 -7.20
C ALA A 170 -5.06 -11.97 -7.23
N ASN A 171 -5.88 -12.99 -6.97
CA ASN A 171 -7.34 -12.89 -6.94
C ASN A 171 -7.82 -12.90 -5.49
N ALA A 172 -7.88 -11.70 -4.89
CA ALA A 172 -8.01 -11.54 -3.45
C ALA A 172 -9.29 -12.16 -2.85
N LEU A 173 -10.45 -12.03 -3.49
CA LEU A 173 -11.70 -12.71 -3.08
C LEU A 173 -11.86 -14.11 -3.66
N GLY A 174 -10.96 -14.52 -4.52
CA GLY A 174 -11.00 -15.82 -5.17
C GLY A 174 -10.15 -16.87 -4.48
N ASP A 175 -9.30 -16.48 -3.52
CA ASP A 175 -8.32 -17.33 -2.85
C ASP A 175 -7.45 -18.11 -3.85
N THR A 176 -7.06 -17.44 -4.94
CA THR A 176 -6.32 -18.05 -6.05
C THR A 176 -5.29 -17.11 -6.65
N LEU A 177 -4.33 -17.68 -7.36
CA LEU A 177 -3.47 -16.96 -8.31
C LEU A 177 -3.79 -17.43 -9.72
N THR A 178 -3.98 -16.50 -10.66
CA THR A 178 -4.06 -16.80 -12.08
C THR A 178 -2.72 -16.49 -12.72
N LEU A 179 -2.10 -17.45 -13.40
CA LEU A 179 -0.86 -17.25 -14.14
C LEU A 179 -1.19 -17.10 -15.61
N VAL A 180 -0.69 -16.01 -16.19
CA VAL A 180 -0.88 -15.70 -17.62
C VAL A 180 0.46 -15.51 -18.31
N ASP A 181 0.52 -15.81 -19.59
CA ASP A 181 1.69 -15.49 -20.39
C ASP A 181 1.87 -13.96 -20.48
N PRO A 182 3.05 -13.41 -20.12
CA PRO A 182 3.26 -11.97 -20.08
C PRO A 182 3.30 -11.29 -21.45
N ARG A 183 3.32 -12.07 -22.54
CA ARG A 183 3.38 -11.58 -23.92
C ARG A 183 2.03 -11.64 -24.62
N THR A 184 1.24 -12.68 -24.33
CA THR A 184 -0.04 -12.94 -25.04
C THR A 184 -1.24 -12.72 -24.14
N GLY A 185 -1.07 -12.86 -22.81
CA GLY A 185 -2.17 -12.88 -21.85
C GLY A 185 -2.89 -14.22 -21.75
N GLU A 186 -2.46 -15.25 -22.48
CA GLU A 186 -3.04 -16.58 -22.37
C GLU A 186 -2.96 -17.11 -20.94
N VAL A 187 -4.09 -17.64 -20.42
CA VAL A 187 -4.12 -18.24 -19.08
C VAL A 187 -3.38 -19.58 -19.13
N GLN A 188 -2.27 -19.65 -18.42
CA GLN A 188 -1.45 -20.86 -18.33
C GLN A 188 -2.00 -21.84 -17.29
N ARG A 189 -2.37 -21.32 -16.10
CA ARG A 189 -2.92 -22.12 -15.00
C ARG A 189 -3.47 -21.27 -13.86
N VAL A 190 -4.16 -21.93 -12.92
CA VAL A 190 -4.67 -21.33 -11.69
C VAL A 190 -4.12 -22.12 -10.49
N ILE A 191 -3.49 -21.41 -9.54
CA ILE A 191 -3.08 -21.98 -8.25
C ILE A 191 -4.18 -21.66 -7.24
N ARG A 192 -4.65 -22.66 -6.51
CA ARG A 192 -5.73 -22.56 -5.52
C ARG A 192 -5.17 -22.50 -4.10
N ASP A 193 -6.04 -22.20 -3.14
CA ASP A 193 -5.73 -22.22 -1.70
C ASP A 193 -4.65 -21.20 -1.27
N ILE A 194 -4.55 -20.12 -2.02
CA ILE A 194 -3.79 -18.94 -1.62
C ILE A 194 -4.78 -17.95 -1.01
N ILE A 195 -4.84 -17.93 0.29
CA ILE A 195 -5.92 -17.27 1.03
C ILE A 195 -5.77 -15.74 1.02
N ASP A 196 -6.81 -15.03 0.56
CA ASP A 196 -6.90 -13.56 0.54
C ASP A 196 -5.64 -12.86 -0.02
N PRO A 197 -5.12 -13.22 -1.21
CA PRO A 197 -3.88 -12.66 -1.72
C PRO A 197 -4.15 -11.25 -2.27
N TYR A 198 -4.21 -10.24 -1.40
CA TYR A 198 -4.44 -8.86 -1.79
C TYR A 198 -3.22 -8.27 -2.51
N HIS A 199 -2.04 -8.40 -1.92
CA HIS A 199 -0.76 -8.02 -2.52
C HIS A 199 0.19 -9.21 -2.49
N LEU A 200 1.15 -9.23 -3.42
CA LEU A 200 2.13 -10.31 -3.54
C LEU A 200 3.50 -9.75 -3.91
N ARG A 201 4.55 -10.47 -3.51
CA ARG A 201 5.91 -10.15 -3.89
C ARG A 201 6.82 -11.37 -3.86
N PHE A 202 7.75 -11.45 -4.82
CA PHE A 202 8.89 -12.37 -4.73
C PHE A 202 10.06 -11.67 -4.03
N SER A 203 10.86 -12.43 -3.28
CA SER A 203 12.12 -11.92 -2.74
C SER A 203 13.15 -11.74 -3.86
N PRO A 204 14.10 -10.78 -3.73
CA PRO A 204 15.16 -10.57 -4.71
C PRO A 204 16.04 -11.81 -4.97
N ASP A 205 16.22 -12.69 -3.97
CA ASP A 205 16.94 -13.97 -4.11
C ASP A 205 16.08 -15.08 -4.73
N MET A 206 14.83 -14.78 -5.11
CA MET A 206 13.87 -15.66 -5.80
C MET A 206 13.45 -16.92 -5.02
N LYS A 207 13.75 -16.99 -3.71
CA LYS A 207 13.44 -18.17 -2.90
C LYS A 207 12.12 -18.08 -2.16
N TRP A 208 11.62 -16.87 -1.97
CA TRP A 208 10.43 -16.60 -1.19
C TRP A 208 9.35 -15.93 -2.03
N PHE A 209 8.14 -16.35 -1.79
CA PHE A 209 6.93 -15.70 -2.27
C PHE A 209 6.11 -15.28 -1.05
N VAL A 210 5.61 -14.05 -1.03
CA VAL A 210 4.92 -13.49 0.12
C VAL A 210 3.61 -12.86 -0.33
N THR A 211 2.52 -13.12 0.41
CA THR A 211 1.22 -12.48 0.19
C THR A 211 0.75 -11.74 1.44
N ALA A 212 0.06 -10.61 1.24
CA ALA A 212 -0.64 -9.91 2.29
C ALA A 212 -2.14 -10.26 2.21
N ALA A 213 -2.68 -10.85 3.29
CA ALA A 213 -4.10 -11.15 3.42
C ALA A 213 -4.81 -9.99 4.11
N ASN A 214 -5.28 -9.06 3.28
CA ASN A 214 -5.75 -7.73 3.71
C ASN A 214 -6.97 -7.81 4.65
N ARG A 215 -7.93 -8.68 4.35
CA ARG A 215 -9.15 -8.86 5.15
C ARG A 215 -8.94 -9.76 6.36
N LEU A 216 -7.96 -10.66 6.30
CA LEU A 216 -7.73 -11.68 7.31
C LEU A 216 -6.58 -11.33 8.27
N ASN A 217 -5.94 -10.17 8.09
CA ASN A 217 -4.96 -9.59 9.02
C ASN A 217 -3.72 -10.47 9.25
N HIS A 218 -3.19 -11.08 8.19
CA HIS A 218 -1.95 -11.85 8.24
C HIS A 218 -1.12 -11.68 6.96
N ILE A 219 0.14 -12.07 7.06
CA ILE A 219 1.06 -12.21 5.94
C ILE A 219 1.43 -13.68 5.84
N ASP A 220 1.28 -14.24 4.64
CA ASP A 220 1.70 -15.61 4.34
C ASP A 220 3.05 -15.61 3.64
N ILE A 221 3.97 -16.42 4.17
CA ILE A 221 5.33 -16.59 3.65
C ILE A 221 5.43 -17.99 3.07
N TYR A 222 5.77 -18.07 1.80
CA TYR A 222 5.89 -19.32 1.04
C TYR A 222 7.33 -19.52 0.56
N ARG A 223 7.76 -20.78 0.47
CA ARG A 223 8.86 -21.17 -0.40
C ARG A 223 8.34 -21.22 -1.83
N TRP A 224 9.13 -20.68 -2.76
CA TRP A 224 8.85 -20.80 -4.18
C TRP A 224 9.73 -21.89 -4.77
N ASP A 225 9.16 -22.95 -5.34
CA ASP A 225 9.89 -24.09 -5.93
C ASP A 225 10.19 -23.92 -7.42
N GLY A 226 9.90 -22.74 -7.98
CA GLY A 226 9.97 -22.43 -9.41
C GLY A 226 8.62 -22.53 -10.10
N GLN A 227 7.65 -23.19 -9.49
CA GLN A 227 6.30 -23.37 -10.05
C GLN A 227 5.20 -23.07 -9.03
N ASN A 228 5.29 -23.58 -7.80
CA ASN A 228 4.23 -23.50 -6.82
C ASN A 228 4.73 -22.88 -5.50
N PRO A 229 3.89 -22.06 -4.86
CA PRO A 229 4.15 -21.57 -3.51
C PRO A 229 3.82 -22.68 -2.50
N GLN A 230 4.76 -22.95 -1.59
CA GLN A 230 4.58 -23.87 -0.46
C GLN A 230 4.54 -23.06 0.83
N LEU A 231 3.39 -23.04 1.51
CA LEU A 231 3.22 -22.24 2.73
C LEU A 231 4.19 -22.72 3.81
N VAL A 232 5.03 -21.81 4.28
CA VAL A 232 5.97 -22.05 5.39
C VAL A 232 5.43 -21.48 6.69
N LYS A 233 4.89 -20.26 6.63
CA LYS A 233 4.41 -19.57 7.83
C LYS A 233 3.28 -18.59 7.48
N ARG A 234 2.27 -18.58 8.34
CA ARG A 234 1.28 -17.50 8.45
C ARG A 234 1.62 -16.64 9.65
N VAL A 235 1.90 -15.36 9.41
CA VAL A 235 2.27 -14.39 10.42
C VAL A 235 1.09 -13.47 10.69
N PRO A 236 0.42 -13.59 11.86
CA PRO A 236 -0.61 -12.63 12.26
C PRO A 236 -0.01 -11.22 12.39
N THR A 237 -0.73 -10.22 11.86
CA THR A 237 -0.28 -8.82 11.85
C THR A 237 -1.30 -7.89 12.51
N GLY A 238 -1.24 -6.61 12.25
CA GLY A 238 -2.30 -5.66 12.57
C GLY A 238 -3.41 -5.68 11.51
N LYS A 239 -4.37 -4.78 11.69
CA LYS A 239 -5.51 -4.66 10.77
C LYS A 239 -5.05 -4.19 9.40
N THR A 240 -5.52 -4.91 8.39
CA THR A 240 -5.42 -4.56 6.97
C THR A 240 -3.96 -4.45 6.50
N PRO A 241 -3.16 -5.57 6.56
CA PRO A 241 -1.89 -5.61 5.84
C PRO A 241 -2.16 -5.32 4.37
N SER A 242 -1.52 -4.28 3.82
CA SER A 242 -1.87 -3.77 2.51
C SER A 242 -0.80 -4.13 1.48
N HIS A 243 0.33 -3.46 1.49
CA HIS A 243 1.38 -3.67 0.51
C HIS A 243 2.65 -4.23 1.15
N LEU A 244 3.50 -4.78 0.30
CA LEU A 244 4.71 -5.49 0.69
C LEU A 244 5.94 -4.91 -0.02
N TRP A 245 7.03 -4.80 0.72
CA TRP A 245 8.37 -4.60 0.18
C TRP A 245 9.32 -5.62 0.81
N ILE A 246 10.26 -6.14 0.03
CA ILE A 246 11.32 -7.01 0.55
C ILE A 246 12.65 -6.34 0.25
N ASP A 247 13.53 -6.26 1.25
CA ASP A 247 14.83 -5.62 1.09
C ASP A 247 15.71 -6.36 0.05
N ALA A 248 16.68 -5.65 -0.52
CA ALA A 248 17.54 -6.19 -1.58
C ALA A 248 18.33 -7.44 -1.14
N ARG A 249 18.54 -7.63 0.16
CA ARG A 249 19.23 -8.79 0.73
C ARG A 249 18.30 -9.98 0.98
N SER A 250 17.00 -9.84 0.74
CA SER A 250 15.97 -10.85 1.03
C SER A 250 15.94 -11.26 2.51
N THR A 251 16.21 -10.32 3.42
CA THR A 251 16.24 -10.57 4.86
C THR A 251 15.03 -10.06 5.60
N THR A 252 14.36 -9.03 5.07
CA THR A 252 13.26 -8.35 5.75
C THR A 252 12.08 -8.11 4.80
N ILE A 253 10.89 -8.51 5.25
CA ILE A 253 9.62 -8.12 4.64
C ILE A 253 9.10 -6.91 5.40
N TYR A 254 8.80 -5.82 4.69
CA TYR A 254 8.09 -4.67 5.20
C TYR A 254 6.65 -4.72 4.70
N SER A 255 5.69 -4.40 5.57
CA SER A 255 4.28 -4.29 5.19
C SER A 255 3.60 -3.15 5.91
N THR A 256 2.77 -2.43 5.18
CA THR A 256 1.91 -1.37 5.72
C THR A 256 0.64 -1.97 6.29
N MET A 257 0.23 -1.50 7.48
CA MET A 257 -1.00 -1.87 8.17
C MET A 257 -1.99 -0.72 8.05
N GLN A 258 -2.81 -0.74 7.00
CA GLN A 258 -3.60 0.41 6.57
C GLN A 258 -4.59 0.91 7.62
N ASP A 259 -5.28 0.02 8.33
CA ASP A 259 -6.29 0.39 9.35
C ASP A 259 -5.71 0.44 10.77
N SER A 260 -4.41 0.25 10.93
CA SER A 260 -3.70 0.37 12.21
C SER A 260 -2.62 1.45 12.19
N ASP A 261 -2.49 2.20 11.09
CA ASP A 261 -1.54 3.30 10.92
C ASP A 261 -0.11 2.88 11.35
N ALA A 262 0.38 1.75 10.82
CA ALA A 262 1.66 1.16 11.21
C ALA A 262 2.43 0.56 10.03
N LEU A 263 3.75 0.51 10.17
CA LEU A 263 4.67 -0.30 9.37
C LEU A 263 5.15 -1.48 10.21
N VAL A 264 5.10 -2.69 9.65
CA VAL A 264 5.62 -3.91 10.25
C VAL A 264 6.83 -4.39 9.46
N ALA A 265 7.89 -4.78 10.17
CA ALA A 265 9.05 -5.46 9.62
C ALA A 265 9.11 -6.89 10.13
N ILE A 266 9.19 -7.86 9.20
CA ILE A 266 9.25 -9.30 9.50
C ILE A 266 10.61 -9.81 9.05
N ASP A 267 11.28 -10.53 9.92
CA ASP A 267 12.53 -11.25 9.60
C ASP A 267 12.20 -12.52 8.80
N ILE A 268 12.80 -12.67 7.63
CA ILE A 268 12.52 -13.81 6.73
C ILE A 268 13.10 -15.13 7.29
N ALA A 269 14.24 -15.09 7.96
CA ALA A 269 14.88 -16.30 8.46
C ALA A 269 14.11 -16.93 9.62
N THR A 270 13.61 -16.09 10.54
CA THR A 270 12.85 -16.54 11.71
C THR A 270 11.35 -16.53 11.50
N GLN A 271 10.85 -15.84 10.45
CA GLN A 271 9.43 -15.63 10.12
C GLN A 271 8.65 -14.99 11.30
N THR A 272 9.28 -14.04 11.98
CA THR A 272 8.72 -13.32 13.12
C THR A 272 8.74 -11.82 12.88
N ILE A 273 7.78 -11.11 13.48
CA ILE A 273 7.77 -9.65 13.49
C ILE A 273 8.94 -9.18 14.36
N LYS A 274 9.90 -8.46 13.76
CA LYS A 274 11.04 -7.87 14.46
C LYS A 274 10.83 -6.41 14.85
N ALA A 275 9.95 -5.69 14.14
CA ALA A 275 9.61 -4.32 14.47
C ALA A 275 8.17 -3.98 14.06
N ARG A 276 7.55 -3.08 14.82
CA ARG A 276 6.28 -2.44 14.52
C ARG A 276 6.36 -0.98 14.91
N VAL A 277 6.31 -0.08 13.93
CA VAL A 277 6.45 1.35 14.15
C VAL A 277 5.21 2.10 13.64
N PRO A 278 4.82 3.22 14.28
CA PRO A 278 3.70 4.03 13.82
C PRO A 278 4.03 4.71 12.49
N THR A 279 2.99 4.95 11.69
CA THR A 279 3.04 5.77 10.48
C THR A 279 2.00 6.88 10.54
N GLY A 280 2.01 7.77 9.56
CA GLY A 280 0.86 8.61 9.28
C GLY A 280 -0.37 7.79 8.85
N PRO A 281 -1.55 8.46 8.65
CA PRO A 281 -2.83 7.78 8.51
C PRO A 281 -2.97 7.00 7.18
N MET A 282 -3.52 5.80 7.28
CA MET A 282 -3.85 4.90 6.17
C MET A 282 -2.65 4.66 5.24
N PRO A 283 -1.52 4.12 5.74
CA PRO A 283 -0.39 3.78 4.89
C PRO A 283 -0.81 2.74 3.85
N ALA A 284 -0.42 2.97 2.60
CA ALA A 284 -0.74 2.08 1.47
C ALA A 284 0.53 1.51 0.86
N ASP A 285 0.82 1.85 -0.41
CA ASP A 285 1.98 1.31 -1.09
C ASP A 285 3.30 1.83 -0.51
N LEU A 286 4.35 1.03 -0.67
CA LEU A 286 5.68 1.34 -0.18
C LEU A 286 6.75 0.97 -1.20
N TYR A 287 7.81 1.78 -1.26
CA TYR A 287 8.92 1.61 -2.17
C TYR A 287 10.26 1.82 -1.46
N GLY A 288 11.17 0.84 -1.57
CA GLY A 288 12.54 0.97 -1.05
C GLY A 288 13.44 1.73 -2.03
N SER A 289 14.24 2.66 -1.52
CA SER A 289 15.24 3.33 -2.35
C SER A 289 16.23 2.35 -2.96
N PRO A 290 16.79 2.64 -4.15
CA PRO A 290 17.75 1.74 -4.81
C PRO A 290 19.02 1.44 -4.00
N ASP A 291 19.43 2.37 -3.13
CA ASP A 291 20.55 2.21 -2.21
C ASP A 291 20.21 1.36 -0.95
N GLY A 292 18.94 0.97 -0.79
CA GLY A 292 18.46 0.15 0.33
C GLY A 292 18.43 0.87 1.68
N THR A 293 18.56 2.20 1.71
CA THR A 293 18.62 2.97 2.97
C THR A 293 17.29 3.53 3.41
N LYS A 294 16.36 3.75 2.48
CA LYS A 294 15.07 4.41 2.75
C LYS A 294 13.89 3.56 2.27
N LEU A 295 12.76 3.77 2.95
CA LEU A 295 11.45 3.26 2.54
C LEU A 295 10.49 4.43 2.44
N PHE A 296 9.85 4.59 1.28
CA PHE A 296 8.83 5.60 1.00
C PHE A 296 7.46 4.97 1.17
N ILE A 297 6.55 5.59 1.91
CA ILE A 297 5.21 5.07 2.21
C ILE A 297 4.15 6.10 1.85
N GLY A 298 3.24 5.73 0.95
CA GLY A 298 2.08 6.56 0.58
C GLY A 298 1.04 6.57 1.70
N LEU A 299 0.61 7.75 2.10
CA LEU A 299 -0.41 7.92 3.14
C LEU A 299 -1.76 8.28 2.50
N THR A 300 -2.58 7.28 2.23
CA THR A 300 -3.88 7.49 1.56
C THR A 300 -4.84 8.35 2.38
N GLY A 301 -4.73 8.32 3.70
CA GLY A 301 -5.51 9.18 4.60
C GLY A 301 -4.98 10.61 4.72
N SER A 302 -3.98 11.00 3.92
CA SER A 302 -3.28 12.27 4.00
C SER A 302 -2.91 12.81 2.61
N ASP A 303 -2.04 13.82 2.59
CA ASP A 303 -1.56 14.51 1.40
C ASP A 303 -0.05 14.31 1.17
N GLY A 304 0.50 13.16 1.59
CA GLY A 304 1.95 12.98 1.49
C GLY A 304 2.47 11.57 1.57
N VAL A 305 3.77 11.49 1.38
CA VAL A 305 4.59 10.29 1.51
C VAL A 305 5.46 10.45 2.76
N GLU A 306 5.49 9.43 3.60
CA GLU A 306 6.39 9.35 4.75
C GLU A 306 7.63 8.56 4.38
N VAL A 307 8.79 9.04 4.82
CA VAL A 307 10.09 8.42 4.51
C VAL A 307 10.68 7.85 5.78
N PHE A 308 11.03 6.57 5.73
CA PHE A 308 11.67 5.86 6.82
C PHE A 308 13.13 5.55 6.47
N ASP A 309 14.02 5.76 7.42
CA ASP A 309 15.37 5.18 7.44
C ASP A 309 15.25 3.71 7.88
N ILE A 310 15.77 2.79 7.08
CA ILE A 310 15.75 1.34 7.33
C ILE A 310 17.15 0.75 7.49
N THR A 311 18.17 1.56 7.74
CA THR A 311 19.55 1.11 7.96
C THR A 311 19.77 0.56 9.37
N GLY A 312 18.96 0.98 10.33
CA GLY A 312 18.98 0.53 11.72
C GLY A 312 18.21 -0.76 11.98
N PRO A 313 18.17 -1.23 13.24
CA PRO A 313 17.44 -2.43 13.62
C PRO A 313 15.92 -2.28 13.47
N GLU A 314 15.41 -1.07 13.61
CA GLU A 314 14.01 -0.71 13.44
C GLU A 314 13.84 0.45 12.45
N PRO A 315 12.80 0.44 11.61
CA PRO A 315 12.48 1.58 10.74
C PRO A 315 12.22 2.85 11.55
N ARG A 316 12.77 3.98 11.12
CA ARG A 316 12.59 5.28 11.79
C ARG A 316 12.10 6.32 10.78
N SER A 317 10.98 6.98 11.08
CA SER A 317 10.47 8.10 10.26
C SER A 317 11.47 9.27 10.31
N VAL A 318 11.92 9.73 9.14
CA VAL A 318 12.95 10.77 9.00
C VAL A 318 12.49 11.98 8.19
N ALA A 319 11.48 11.83 7.35
CA ALA A 319 10.95 12.92 6.55
C ALA A 319 9.49 12.68 6.15
N ARG A 320 8.81 13.77 5.77
CA ARG A 320 7.50 13.73 5.12
C ARG A 320 7.53 14.62 3.89
N ILE A 321 7.12 14.07 2.76
CA ILE A 321 7.05 14.74 1.48
C ILE A 321 5.59 15.09 1.23
N LYS A 322 5.29 16.38 1.09
CA LYS A 322 3.94 16.82 0.72
C LYS A 322 3.74 16.59 -0.78
N THR A 323 2.78 15.73 -1.14
CA THR A 323 2.37 15.48 -2.52
C THR A 323 1.02 16.15 -2.79
N ALA A 324 -0.05 15.36 -2.83
CA ALA A 324 -1.44 15.84 -2.88
C ALA A 324 -2.35 14.80 -2.19
N ALA A 325 -3.63 15.12 -2.03
CA ALA A 325 -4.55 14.32 -1.24
C ALA A 325 -4.70 12.89 -1.76
N GLY A 326 -4.55 11.90 -0.87
CA GLY A 326 -4.75 10.49 -1.13
C GLY A 326 -3.54 9.81 -1.76
N ALA A 327 -2.31 10.09 -1.31
CA ALA A 327 -1.09 9.41 -1.77
C ALA A 327 -1.22 7.89 -1.59
N HIS A 328 -1.11 7.12 -2.69
CA HIS A 328 -1.50 5.71 -2.67
C HIS A 328 -0.46 4.78 -3.30
N ALA A 329 -0.49 4.59 -4.62
CA ALA A 329 0.39 3.65 -5.30
C ALA A 329 1.68 4.32 -5.77
N MET A 330 2.76 3.54 -5.85
CA MET A 330 4.09 4.00 -6.19
C MET A 330 4.68 3.23 -7.37
N ARG A 331 5.49 3.91 -8.20
CA ARG A 331 6.19 3.31 -9.31
C ARG A 331 7.50 4.05 -9.60
N ALA A 332 8.62 3.35 -9.63
CA ALA A 332 9.90 3.91 -10.05
C ALA A 332 9.84 4.43 -11.48
N ALA A 333 10.52 5.55 -11.74
CA ALA A 333 10.59 6.14 -13.07
C ALA A 333 11.54 5.38 -14.03
N GLY A 334 12.36 4.46 -13.50
CA GLY A 334 13.35 3.70 -14.28
C GLY A 334 14.74 4.30 -14.29
N ASP A 335 14.92 5.49 -13.76
CA ASP A 335 16.19 6.22 -13.73
C ASP A 335 16.98 6.05 -12.41
N GLY A 336 16.50 5.20 -11.50
CA GLY A 336 17.12 4.96 -10.20
C GLY A 336 17.04 6.14 -9.21
N ARG A 337 16.35 7.22 -9.57
CA ARG A 337 16.27 8.46 -8.77
C ARG A 337 14.85 8.90 -8.48
N HIS A 338 13.95 8.77 -9.43
CA HIS A 338 12.61 9.33 -9.30
C HIS A 338 11.55 8.26 -9.05
N LEU A 339 10.56 8.64 -8.25
CA LEU A 339 9.41 7.82 -7.86
C LEU A 339 8.12 8.56 -8.22
N TYR A 340 7.21 7.91 -8.95
CA TYR A 340 5.86 8.39 -9.16
C TYR A 340 4.95 7.92 -8.04
N VAL A 341 4.04 8.80 -7.62
CA VAL A 341 3.05 8.54 -6.57
C VAL A 341 1.68 9.00 -7.04
N SER A 342 0.70 8.09 -7.03
CA SER A 342 -0.68 8.45 -7.34
C SER A 342 -1.34 9.14 -6.15
N ASN A 343 -2.00 10.28 -6.42
CA ASN A 343 -2.79 11.01 -5.43
C ASN A 343 -4.26 10.80 -5.76
N ARG A 344 -4.83 9.73 -5.22
CA ARG A 344 -6.14 9.20 -5.62
C ARG A 344 -7.28 10.20 -5.47
N VAL A 345 -7.29 10.99 -4.39
CA VAL A 345 -8.31 11.99 -4.10
C VAL A 345 -8.10 13.27 -4.91
N ALA A 346 -6.85 13.68 -5.09
CA ALA A 346 -6.49 14.88 -5.84
C ALA A 346 -6.54 14.71 -7.36
N ASN A 347 -6.66 13.47 -7.87
CA ASN A 347 -6.61 13.17 -9.30
C ASN A 347 -5.33 13.65 -9.99
N THR A 348 -4.19 13.42 -9.34
CA THR A 348 -2.85 13.76 -9.87
C THR A 348 -1.85 12.64 -9.62
N ILE A 349 -0.73 12.67 -10.34
CA ILE A 349 0.49 11.91 -10.03
C ILE A 349 1.58 12.90 -9.64
N SER A 350 2.26 12.68 -8.53
CA SER A 350 3.47 13.42 -8.15
C SER A 350 4.71 12.65 -8.55
N LYS A 351 5.73 13.33 -9.11
CA LYS A 351 7.08 12.78 -9.32
C LYS A 351 7.98 13.28 -8.19
N ILE A 352 8.54 12.37 -7.42
CA ILE A 352 9.42 12.64 -6.28
C ILE A 352 10.85 12.35 -6.68
N ASP A 353 11.78 13.24 -6.33
CA ASP A 353 13.21 12.96 -6.28
C ASP A 353 13.54 12.32 -4.93
N MET A 354 13.93 11.04 -4.92
CA MET A 354 14.21 10.26 -3.72
C MET A 354 15.48 10.69 -2.97
N GLN A 355 16.40 11.39 -3.64
CA GLN A 355 17.62 11.89 -3.02
C GLN A 355 17.32 13.15 -2.20
N THR A 356 16.57 14.09 -2.78
CA THR A 356 16.25 15.37 -2.15
C THR A 356 14.97 15.36 -1.33
N ASN A 357 14.15 14.31 -1.45
CA ASN A 357 12.81 14.19 -0.87
C ASN A 357 11.87 15.34 -1.31
N GLN A 358 11.96 15.76 -2.56
CA GLN A 358 11.15 16.85 -3.10
C GLN A 358 10.25 16.37 -4.25
N VAL A 359 9.06 16.96 -4.36
CA VAL A 359 8.22 16.81 -5.54
C VAL A 359 8.78 17.70 -6.65
N VAL A 360 9.20 17.09 -7.77
CA VAL A 360 9.82 17.78 -8.89
C VAL A 360 8.87 17.98 -10.08
N ALA A 361 7.76 17.24 -10.12
CA ALA A 361 6.72 17.42 -11.13
C ALA A 361 5.37 16.88 -10.62
N SER A 362 4.29 17.35 -11.25
CA SER A 362 2.93 16.86 -11.06
C SER A 362 2.23 16.71 -12.41
N TYR A 363 1.37 15.70 -12.52
CA TYR A 363 0.67 15.33 -13.74
C TYR A 363 -0.84 15.18 -13.47
N PRO A 364 -1.73 15.62 -14.35
CA PRO A 364 -3.16 15.35 -14.23
C PRO A 364 -3.43 13.85 -14.43
N ALA A 365 -4.22 13.25 -13.55
CA ALA A 365 -4.63 11.85 -13.64
C ALA A 365 -6.09 11.69 -13.19
N PRO A 366 -7.07 12.06 -14.02
CA PRO A 366 -8.46 12.12 -13.62
C PRO A 366 -9.10 10.75 -13.40
N GLY A 367 -10.06 10.68 -12.49
CA GLY A 367 -10.89 9.50 -12.25
C GLY A 367 -10.34 8.53 -11.19
N GLY A 368 -9.66 9.06 -10.17
CA GLY A 368 -9.12 8.29 -9.05
C GLY A 368 -7.95 7.42 -9.48
N PRO A 369 -6.76 8.02 -9.74
CA PRO A 369 -5.57 7.27 -10.13
C PRO A 369 -5.21 6.26 -9.02
N ASP A 370 -4.95 5.04 -9.44
CA ASP A 370 -4.60 3.93 -8.56
C ASP A 370 -3.20 3.39 -8.91
N CYS A 371 -3.07 2.12 -9.25
CA CYS A 371 -1.80 1.56 -9.71
C CYS A 371 -1.38 2.12 -11.06
N MET A 372 -0.09 2.08 -11.33
CA MET A 372 0.47 2.55 -12.57
C MET A 372 1.68 1.72 -13.02
N ASP A 373 1.97 1.79 -14.31
CA ASP A 373 3.24 1.35 -14.87
C ASP A 373 3.86 2.49 -15.72
N VAL A 374 5.11 2.35 -16.08
CA VAL A 374 5.86 3.34 -16.87
C VAL A 374 6.39 2.65 -18.11
N SER A 375 6.19 3.23 -19.30
CA SER A 375 6.76 2.69 -20.54
C SER A 375 8.28 2.61 -20.48
N ALA A 376 8.89 1.68 -21.24
CA ALA A 376 10.33 1.41 -21.19
C ALA A 376 11.20 2.66 -21.46
N ASP A 377 10.72 3.57 -22.30
CA ASP A 377 11.37 4.84 -22.60
C ASP A 377 11.11 5.95 -21.55
N GLY A 378 10.32 5.65 -20.53
CA GLY A 378 9.93 6.61 -19.48
C GLY A 378 8.94 7.69 -19.92
N ARG A 379 8.47 7.65 -21.17
CA ARG A 379 7.64 8.71 -21.73
C ARG A 379 6.19 8.66 -21.25
N TYR A 380 5.61 7.48 -21.09
CA TYR A 380 4.20 7.33 -20.74
C TYR A 380 4.00 6.71 -19.37
N LEU A 381 3.14 7.34 -18.58
CA LEU A 381 2.53 6.73 -17.41
C LEU A 381 1.24 6.04 -17.83
N LEU A 382 1.13 4.77 -17.51
CA LEU A 382 -0.04 3.91 -17.73
C LEU A 382 -0.78 3.79 -16.40
N VAL A 383 -1.88 4.52 -16.22
CA VAL A 383 -2.51 4.70 -14.91
C VAL A 383 -3.91 4.11 -14.91
N SER A 384 -4.22 3.22 -13.98
CA SER A 384 -5.60 2.80 -13.75
C SER A 384 -6.41 3.94 -13.10
N SER A 385 -7.39 4.45 -13.82
CA SER A 385 -8.35 5.45 -13.33
C SER A 385 -9.56 4.72 -12.77
N ARG A 386 -9.48 4.33 -11.49
CA ARG A 386 -10.35 3.37 -10.84
C ARG A 386 -11.83 3.73 -10.90
N TRP A 387 -12.14 5.01 -10.61
CA TRP A 387 -13.52 5.49 -10.56
C TRP A 387 -14.09 5.75 -11.95
N ALA A 388 -13.22 6.08 -12.93
CA ALA A 388 -13.61 6.34 -14.31
C ALA A 388 -13.70 5.07 -15.17
N ARG A 389 -13.25 3.92 -14.68
CA ARG A 389 -13.17 2.65 -15.44
C ARG A 389 -12.35 2.81 -16.72
N LYS A 390 -11.17 3.40 -16.59
CA LYS A 390 -10.27 3.68 -17.71
C LYS A 390 -8.83 3.36 -17.36
N LEU A 391 -8.07 3.04 -18.39
CA LEU A 391 -6.63 3.22 -18.41
C LEU A 391 -6.34 4.62 -18.95
N SER A 392 -5.70 5.48 -18.18
CA SER A 392 -5.23 6.79 -18.63
C SER A 392 -3.77 6.70 -19.01
N VAL A 393 -3.43 7.20 -20.19
CA VAL A 393 -2.07 7.33 -20.70
C VAL A 393 -1.66 8.79 -20.58
N ILE A 394 -0.61 9.05 -19.81
CA ILE A 394 -0.13 10.40 -19.51
C ILE A 394 1.25 10.56 -20.12
N ASP A 395 1.42 11.55 -21.00
CA ASP A 395 2.73 11.92 -21.53
C ASP A 395 3.48 12.72 -20.46
N THR A 396 4.66 12.22 -20.06
CA THR A 396 5.48 12.82 -18.99
C THR A 396 6.19 14.08 -19.42
N VAL A 397 6.43 14.26 -20.74
CA VAL A 397 7.07 15.42 -21.33
C VAL A 397 6.05 16.55 -21.50
N GLU A 398 4.91 16.25 -22.11
CA GLU A 398 3.82 17.21 -22.33
C GLU A 398 2.97 17.46 -21.08
N LYS A 399 3.13 16.64 -20.06
CA LYS A 399 2.44 16.71 -18.76
C LYS A 399 0.92 16.70 -18.88
N LYS A 400 0.39 15.92 -19.82
CA LYS A 400 -1.05 15.82 -20.09
C LYS A 400 -1.50 14.39 -20.31
N VAL A 401 -2.80 14.14 -20.10
CA VAL A 401 -3.45 12.91 -20.53
C VAL A 401 -3.57 12.93 -22.04
N VAL A 402 -2.93 11.99 -22.72
CA VAL A 402 -2.96 11.89 -24.19
C VAL A 402 -3.97 10.86 -24.67
N GLN A 403 -4.33 9.88 -23.82
CA GLN A 403 -5.30 8.86 -24.18
C GLN A 403 -6.04 8.34 -22.95
N GLN A 404 -7.28 7.90 -23.15
CA GLN A 404 -8.09 7.22 -22.13
C GLN A 404 -8.81 6.03 -22.76
N VAL A 405 -8.40 4.83 -22.39
CA VAL A 405 -8.98 3.57 -22.87
C VAL A 405 -10.03 3.10 -21.88
N LYS A 406 -11.25 2.79 -22.37
CA LYS A 406 -12.30 2.20 -21.54
C LYS A 406 -11.92 0.75 -21.24
N VAL A 407 -11.92 0.38 -19.93
CA VAL A 407 -11.66 -0.96 -19.44
C VAL A 407 -12.82 -1.44 -18.55
N GLY A 408 -12.64 -2.53 -17.80
CA GLY A 408 -13.66 -3.04 -16.89
C GLY A 408 -13.85 -2.19 -15.63
N LYS A 409 -14.62 -2.73 -14.68
CA LYS A 409 -15.00 -2.05 -13.44
C LYS A 409 -13.88 -2.14 -12.41
N SER A 410 -13.64 -1.01 -11.73
CA SER A 410 -12.62 -0.88 -10.68
C SER A 410 -11.24 -1.35 -11.16
N PRO A 411 -10.68 -0.75 -12.26
CA PRO A 411 -9.34 -1.11 -12.70
C PRO A 411 -8.34 -0.81 -11.59
N HIS A 412 -7.39 -1.75 -11.37
CA HIS A 412 -6.40 -1.67 -10.31
C HIS A 412 -4.98 -1.90 -10.85
N GLY A 413 -4.43 -3.11 -10.75
CA GLY A 413 -3.10 -3.41 -11.24
C GLY A 413 -2.94 -3.12 -12.73
N VAL A 414 -1.83 -2.46 -13.10
CA VAL A 414 -1.42 -2.20 -14.48
C VAL A 414 -0.02 -2.75 -14.68
N TRP A 415 0.21 -3.41 -15.79
CA TRP A 415 1.52 -3.96 -16.10
C TRP A 415 1.72 -4.10 -17.62
N THR A 416 2.95 -3.92 -18.07
CA THR A 416 3.39 -4.28 -19.42
C THR A 416 4.80 -4.86 -19.36
N LEU A 417 5.14 -5.78 -20.27
CA LEU A 417 6.51 -6.33 -20.36
C LEU A 417 7.52 -5.24 -20.77
N ALA A 418 7.09 -4.30 -21.62
CA ALA A 418 7.90 -3.15 -22.05
C ALA A 418 7.80 -1.99 -21.05
N HIS A 419 8.18 -2.25 -19.80
CA HIS A 419 8.18 -1.24 -18.74
C HIS A 419 9.59 -0.72 -18.41
N ALA A 420 9.65 0.50 -17.85
CA ALA A 420 10.85 1.04 -17.26
C ALA A 420 11.31 0.21 -16.04
N GLN A 421 12.59 0.27 -15.73
CA GLN A 421 13.16 -0.47 -14.60
C GLN A 421 12.39 -0.18 -13.29
N ARG A 422 12.15 -1.24 -12.51
CA ARG A 422 11.42 -1.19 -11.23
C ARG A 422 12.34 -1.07 -10.04
#